data_6bae48b0493eead33d2a6a982a9e2180
#
_entry.id   6bae48b0493eead33d2a6a982a9e2180
#
_cell.length_a   1.000
_cell.length_b   1.000
_cell.length_c   1.000
_cell.angle_alpha   90.00
_cell.angle_beta   90.00
_cell.angle_gamma   90.00
#
_symmetry.space_group_name_H-M   'P 1'
#
loop_
_entity.id
_entity.type
_entity.pdbx_description
1 polymer ?
#
loop_
_entity_poly.entity_id
_entity_poly.type
_entity_poly.pdbx_seq_one_letter_code
_entity_poly.pdbx_strand_id
1 'polypeptide(L)' 'MWYYVKIGGSVFSSKDYLIMEQFVKELNGNYSIQETTEDLSNHEIDEQYFV' A
#
# COMPACT_ATOMS: atom_id res chain seq x y z
N MET A 1 -11.13 1.03 -6.24
CA MET A 1 -10.54 0.75 -4.93
C MET A 1 -9.06 1.05 -4.95
N TRP A 2 -8.52 1.58 -3.87
CA TRP A 2 -7.10 1.90 -3.75
C TRP A 2 -6.39 0.86 -2.90
N TYR A 3 -5.17 0.52 -3.29
CA TYR A 3 -4.33 -0.44 -2.58
C TYR A 3 -3.07 0.28 -2.11
N TYR A 4 -2.68 0.01 -0.86
CA TYR A 4 -1.55 0.69 -0.23
C TYR A 4 -0.63 -0.32 0.45
N VAL A 5 0.66 -0.03 0.41
CA VAL A 5 1.66 -0.82 1.14
C VAL A 5 2.70 0.13 1.70
N LYS A 6 3.17 -0.15 2.91
CA LYS A 6 4.24 0.63 3.54
C LYS A 6 5.52 -0.18 3.54
N ILE A 7 6.56 0.39 2.97
CA ILE A 7 7.87 -0.26 2.87
C ILE A 7 8.92 0.72 3.35
N GLY A 8 9.62 0.34 4.42
CA GLY A 8 10.61 1.20 5.06
C GLY A 8 10.01 2.46 5.62
N GLY A 9 9.85 3.46 5.37
CA GLY A 9 9.14 4.64 5.86
C GLY A 9 8.26 5.28 4.79
N SER A 10 8.08 4.57 3.66
CA SER A 10 7.34 5.13 2.52
C SER A 10 6.09 4.35 2.24
N VAL A 11 5.02 5.05 1.88
CA VAL A 11 3.75 4.46 1.50
C VAL A 11 3.62 4.52 -0.02
N PHE A 12 3.32 3.37 -0.62
CA PHE A 12 3.12 3.25 -2.06
C PHE A 12 1.66 2.91 -2.33
N SER A 13 1.11 3.43 -3.41
CA SER A 13 -0.30 3.24 -3.74
C SER A 13 -0.50 2.84 -5.20
N SER A 14 -1.58 2.12 -5.45
CA SER A 14 -1.98 1.75 -6.81
C SER A 14 -3.47 1.48 -6.83
N LYS A 15 -4.09 1.68 -7.99
CA LYS A 15 -5.48 1.28 -8.23
C LYS A 15 -5.58 -0.14 -8.76
N ASP A 16 -4.46 -0.75 -9.15
CA ASP A 16 -4.42 -2.09 -9.72
C ASP A 16 -3.80 -3.05 -8.73
N TYR A 17 -4.59 -4.00 -8.25
CA TYR A 17 -4.13 -4.99 -7.27
C TYR A 17 -2.99 -5.85 -7.80
N LEU A 18 -3.06 -6.25 -9.08
CA LEU A 18 -2.03 -7.10 -9.65
C LEU A 18 -0.67 -6.39 -9.72
N ILE A 19 -0.69 -5.10 -10.03
CA ILE A 19 0.53 -4.29 -10.04
C ILE A 19 1.10 -4.21 -8.61
N MET A 20 0.26 -3.96 -7.64
CA MET A 20 0.67 -3.88 -6.24
C MET A 20 1.23 -5.22 -5.77
N GLU A 21 0.57 -6.32 -6.10
CA GLU A 21 1.01 -7.66 -5.74
C GLU A 21 2.38 -7.98 -6.34
N GLN A 22 2.59 -7.67 -7.61
CA GLN A 22 3.87 -7.91 -8.26
C GLN A 22 4.98 -7.06 -7.66
N PHE A 23 4.67 -5.82 -7.33
CA PHE A 23 5.62 -4.91 -6.69
C PHE A 23 6.11 -5.49 -5.36
N VAL A 24 5.19 -5.97 -4.54
CA VAL A 24 5.53 -6.56 -3.25
C VAL A 24 6.33 -7.86 -3.43
N LYS A 25 5.96 -8.69 -4.40
CA LYS A 25 6.68 -9.93 -4.69
C LYS A 25 8.12 -9.69 -5.09
N GLU A 26 8.37 -8.69 -5.90
CA GLU A 26 9.72 -8.37 -6.36
C GLU A 26 10.64 -7.94 -5.22
N LEU A 27 10.07 -7.42 -4.15
CA LEU A 27 10.83 -6.98 -2.98
C LEU A 27 11.19 -8.12 -2.04
N ASN A 28 10.68 -9.32 -2.28
CA ASN A 28 10.93 -10.51 -1.45
C ASN A 28 10.61 -10.29 0.03
N GLY A 29 9.58 -9.47 0.31
CA GLY A 29 9.21 -9.14 1.68
C GLY A 29 7.79 -9.57 2.02
N ASN A 30 7.51 -9.67 3.30
CA ASN A 30 6.18 -9.96 3.83
C ASN A 30 5.50 -8.64 4.17
N TYR A 31 4.96 -7.99 3.16
CA TYR A 31 4.25 -6.73 3.34
C TYR A 31 2.75 -6.95 3.24
N SER A 32 1.99 -6.27 4.09
CA SER A 32 0.53 -6.32 4.05
C SER A 32 -0.01 -5.25 3.12
N ILE A 33 -0.84 -5.66 2.16
CA ILE A 33 -1.50 -4.72 1.26
C ILE A 33 -2.82 -4.31 1.90
N GLN A 34 -3.01 -3.02 2.11
CA GLN A 34 -4.25 -2.46 2.63
C GLN A 34 -5.10 -1.97 1.49
N GLU A 35 -6.41 -2.13 1.59
CA GLU A 35 -7.32 -1.66 0.55
C GLU A 35 -8.38 -0.75 1.14
N THR A 36 -8.76 0.28 0.37
CA THR A 36 -9.80 1.21 0.77
C THR A 36 -10.52 1.74 -0.46
N THR A 37 -11.77 2.09 -0.30
CA THR A 37 -12.55 2.74 -1.35
C THR A 37 -12.30 4.25 -1.41
N GLU A 38 -11.62 4.81 -0.40
CA GLU A 38 -11.36 6.23 -0.32
C GLU A 38 -10.01 6.59 -0.92
N ASP A 39 -9.96 7.74 -1.59
CA ASP A 39 -8.72 8.28 -2.14
C ASP A 39 -8.06 9.14 -1.07
N LEU A 40 -7.26 8.52 -0.23
CA LEU A 40 -6.58 9.19 0.87
C LEU A 40 -5.14 9.52 0.49
N SER A 41 -4.60 10.58 1.09
CA SER A 41 -3.19 10.90 0.92
C SER A 41 -2.33 9.85 1.61
N ASN A 42 -1.05 9.76 1.21
CA ASN A 42 -0.12 8.80 1.84
C ASN A 42 0.01 9.05 3.33
N HIS A 43 -0.06 10.30 3.77
CA HIS A 43 0.00 10.66 5.18
C HIS A 43 -1.20 10.11 5.95
N GLU A 44 -2.40 10.26 5.38
CA GLU A 44 -3.62 9.75 6.00
C GLU A 44 -3.62 8.22 6.08
N ILE A 45 -3.14 7.57 5.03
CA ILE A 45 -3.02 6.10 5.01
C ILE A 45 -2.04 5.63 6.08
N ASP A 46 -0.90 6.30 6.21
CA ASP A 46 0.10 5.94 7.21
C ASP A 46 -0.48 6.04 8.63
N GLU A 47 -1.24 7.09 8.91
CA GLU A 47 -1.85 7.27 10.22
C GLU A 47 -2.95 6.26 10.51
N GLN A 48 -3.77 5.91 9.52
CA GLN A 48 -4.94 5.06 9.73
C GLN A 48 -4.63 3.58 9.70
N TYR A 49 -3.70 3.16 8.86
CA TYR A 49 -3.49 1.74 8.59
C TYR A 49 -2.12 1.20 9.01
N PHE A 50 -1.14 2.06 9.19
CA PHE A 50 0.24 1.62 9.44
C PHE A 50 0.85 2.14 10.74
N VAL A 51 0.08 2.82 11.56
CA VAL A 51 0.56 3.28 12.86
C VAL A 51 0.35 2.23 13.94
#